data_c3435189e627401711640953a1f56c2f
#
_entry.id   c3435189e627401711640953a1f56c2f
#
_cell.length_a   1.000
_cell.length_b   1.000
_cell.length_c   1.000
_cell.angle_alpha   90.00
_cell.angle_beta   90.00
_cell.angle_gamma   90.00
#
_symmetry.space_group_name_H-M   'P 1'
#
loop_
_entity.id
_entity.type
_entity.pdbx_description
1 polymer ?
#
loop_
_entity_poly.entity_id
_entity_poly.type
_entity_poly.pdbx_seq_one_letter_code
_entity_poly.pdbx_strand_id
1 'polypeptide(L)'
;MPTRAVISLTTGLEDPEKVTVAFLVAVGAAEGHRETLMFLTKEAVRLALDGFAKATACEGCPPLAELVKRYEAAGGRFLVCPICFTARHLADDGLVANAALGGTVPMWEWIGDEPVTTFSY
;
A
#
# COMPACT_ATOMS: atom_id res chain seq x y z
N MET A 1 -19.44 13.57 -2.63
CA MET A 1 -18.05 13.13 -2.79
C MET A 1 -17.81 11.86 -1.99
N PRO A 2 -17.18 10.84 -2.56
CA PRO A 2 -16.83 9.65 -1.76
C PRO A 2 -15.81 10.01 -0.69
N THR A 3 -15.89 9.33 0.44
CA THR A 3 -14.87 9.48 1.48
C THR A 3 -13.55 8.90 1.01
N ARG A 4 -12.46 9.45 1.52
CA ARG A 4 -11.13 8.89 1.28
C ARG A 4 -10.97 7.57 2.03
N ALA A 5 -10.01 6.77 1.62
CA ALA A 5 -9.74 5.47 2.24
C ALA A 5 -8.28 5.35 2.63
N VAL A 6 -8.03 4.78 3.80
CA VAL A 6 -6.68 4.40 4.25
C VAL A 6 -6.69 2.90 4.52
N ILE A 7 -5.75 2.20 3.92
CA ILE A 7 -5.53 0.78 4.19
C ILE A 7 -4.18 0.66 4.90
N SER A 8 -4.21 0.26 6.16
CA SER A 8 -3.00 0.00 6.94
C SER A 8 -2.59 -1.45 6.72
N LEU A 9 -1.42 -1.67 6.12
CA LEU A 9 -0.92 -3.00 5.82
C LEU A 9 0.39 -3.24 6.55
N THR A 10 0.42 -4.25 7.40
CA THR A 10 1.62 -4.67 8.13
C THR A 10 2.23 -5.93 7.55
N THR A 11 1.47 -6.65 6.74
CA THR A 11 1.81 -7.97 6.22
C THR A 11 2.53 -7.85 4.89
N GLY A 12 3.60 -8.61 4.73
CA GLY A 12 4.33 -8.72 3.47
C GLY A 12 4.22 -10.12 2.90
N LEU A 13 5.30 -10.61 2.28
CA LEU A 13 5.29 -11.90 1.59
C LEU A 13 5.17 -13.12 2.50
N GLU A 14 5.18 -12.92 3.81
CA GLU A 14 4.93 -14.00 4.76
C GLU A 14 3.48 -14.50 4.70
N ASP A 15 2.57 -13.71 4.14
CA ASP A 15 1.17 -14.11 3.94
C ASP A 15 0.66 -13.51 2.63
N PRO A 16 0.96 -14.14 1.49
CA PRO A 16 0.59 -13.61 0.17
C PRO A 16 -0.92 -13.43 -0.02
N GLU A 17 -1.72 -14.31 0.56
CA GLU A 17 -3.18 -14.21 0.44
C GLU A 17 -3.71 -12.95 1.12
N LYS A 18 -3.25 -12.69 2.36
CA LYS A 18 -3.66 -11.48 3.10
C LYS A 18 -3.25 -10.21 2.35
N VAL A 19 -2.03 -10.18 1.82
CA VAL A 19 -1.56 -9.05 1.01
C VAL A 19 -2.46 -8.86 -0.21
N THR A 20 -2.80 -9.94 -0.89
CA THR A 20 -3.68 -9.87 -2.05
C THR A 20 -5.06 -9.30 -1.70
N VAL A 21 -5.63 -9.74 -0.57
CA VAL A 21 -6.92 -9.20 -0.09
C VAL A 21 -6.81 -7.70 0.16
N ALA A 22 -5.74 -7.26 0.82
CA ALA A 22 -5.53 -5.84 1.10
C ALA A 22 -5.46 -5.03 -0.21
N PHE A 23 -4.76 -5.54 -1.22
CA PHE A 23 -4.67 -4.86 -2.52
C PHE A 23 -6.00 -4.89 -3.29
N LEU A 24 -6.79 -5.96 -3.17
CA LEU A 24 -8.13 -5.97 -3.77
C LEU A 24 -9.01 -4.86 -3.19
N VAL A 25 -8.96 -4.67 -1.87
CA VAL A 25 -9.70 -3.60 -1.22
C VAL A 25 -9.19 -2.23 -1.67
N ALA A 26 -7.88 -2.04 -1.71
CA ALA A 26 -7.26 -0.77 -2.11
C ALA A 26 -7.57 -0.42 -3.57
N VAL A 27 -7.46 -1.40 -4.47
CA VAL A 27 -7.79 -1.21 -5.89
C VAL A 27 -9.26 -0.87 -6.06
N GLY A 28 -10.14 -1.57 -5.33
CA GLY A 28 -11.57 -1.28 -5.36
C GLY A 28 -11.89 0.16 -4.95
N ALA A 29 -11.23 0.65 -3.91
CA ALA A 29 -11.40 2.02 -3.46
C ALA A 29 -10.90 3.03 -4.50
N ALA A 30 -9.69 2.81 -5.02
CA ALA A 30 -9.07 3.73 -5.97
C ALA A 30 -9.81 3.76 -7.31
N GLU A 31 -10.18 2.60 -7.84
CA GLU A 31 -10.97 2.51 -9.08
C GLU A 31 -12.39 3.05 -8.90
N GLY A 32 -12.90 3.05 -7.67
CA GLY A 32 -14.16 3.67 -7.31
C GLY A 32 -14.06 5.19 -7.09
N HIS A 33 -12.97 5.80 -7.51
CA HIS A 33 -12.72 7.25 -7.44
C HIS A 33 -12.55 7.80 -6.03
N ARG A 34 -12.15 6.95 -5.07
CA ARG A 34 -11.75 7.44 -3.75
C ARG A 34 -10.26 7.75 -3.76
N GLU A 35 -9.87 8.88 -3.19
CA GLU A 35 -8.46 9.08 -2.86
C GLU A 35 -8.06 8.01 -1.87
N THR A 36 -7.03 7.25 -2.18
CA THR A 36 -6.67 6.05 -1.41
C THR A 36 -5.19 6.07 -1.06
N LEU A 37 -4.92 5.81 0.21
CA LEU A 37 -3.57 5.70 0.75
C LEU A 37 -3.40 4.33 1.38
N MET A 38 -2.34 3.61 0.99
CA MET A 38 -1.90 2.43 1.72
C MET A 38 -0.72 2.84 2.59
N PHE A 39 -0.88 2.69 3.90
CA PHE A 39 0.20 2.93 4.86
C PHE A 39 0.90 1.60 5.14
N LEU A 40 2.15 1.49 4.71
CA LEU A 40 2.91 0.26 4.77
C LEU A 40 3.88 0.29 5.94
N THR A 41 3.77 -0.70 6.82
CA THR A 41 4.66 -0.87 7.98
C THR A 41 5.15 -2.33 8.04
N LYS A 42 6.13 -2.60 8.88
CA LYS A 42 6.71 -3.93 9.05
C LYS A 42 7.13 -4.51 7.69
N GLU A 43 6.86 -5.77 7.42
CA GLU A 43 7.27 -6.40 6.16
C GLU A 43 6.57 -5.80 4.94
N ALA A 44 5.42 -5.15 5.13
CA ALA A 44 4.71 -4.53 4.01
C ALA A 44 5.51 -3.42 3.33
N VAL A 45 6.49 -2.80 4.01
CA VAL A 45 7.33 -1.76 3.40
C VAL A 45 8.04 -2.27 2.13
N ARG A 46 8.32 -3.57 2.06
CA ARG A 46 8.98 -4.17 0.89
C ARG A 46 8.11 -4.12 -0.37
N LEU A 47 6.79 -4.05 -0.19
CA LEU A 47 5.85 -4.06 -1.32
C LEU A 47 5.90 -2.77 -2.15
N ALA A 48 6.49 -1.71 -1.60
CA ALA A 48 6.70 -0.45 -2.31
C ALA A 48 7.98 -0.45 -3.16
N LEU A 49 8.77 -1.53 -3.12
CA LEU A 49 9.99 -1.65 -3.91
C LEU A 49 9.65 -2.19 -5.30
N ASP A 50 10.28 -1.60 -6.31
CA ASP A 50 10.07 -2.02 -7.70
C ASP A 50 10.42 -3.49 -7.89
N GLY A 51 9.51 -4.22 -8.52
CA GLY A 51 9.68 -5.64 -8.82
C GLY A 51 9.37 -6.59 -7.67
N PHE A 52 9.22 -6.10 -6.43
CA PHE A 52 8.99 -6.97 -5.28
C PHE A 52 7.66 -7.74 -5.38
N ALA A 53 6.62 -7.08 -5.89
CA ALA A 53 5.31 -7.70 -6.04
C ALA A 53 5.31 -8.90 -7.01
N LYS A 54 6.27 -8.97 -7.92
CA LYS A 54 6.38 -10.08 -8.89
C LYS A 54 6.73 -11.40 -8.22
N ALA A 55 7.33 -11.35 -7.03
CA ALA A 55 7.71 -12.56 -6.29
C ALA A 55 6.54 -13.17 -5.51
N THR A 56 5.37 -12.53 -5.55
CA THR A 56 4.23 -12.91 -4.73
C THR A 56 3.16 -13.57 -5.60
N ALA A 57 2.76 -14.77 -5.22
CA ALA A 57 1.64 -15.47 -5.84
C ALA A 57 0.91 -16.28 -4.80
N CYS A 58 -0.42 -16.31 -4.87
CA CYS A 58 -1.22 -17.28 -4.16
C CYS A 58 -2.10 -18.01 -5.15
N GLU A 59 -2.35 -19.30 -4.87
CA GLU A 59 -3.17 -20.12 -5.75
C GLU A 59 -4.59 -19.56 -5.81
N GLY A 60 -5.10 -19.35 -7.03
CA GLY A 60 -6.44 -18.81 -7.25
C GLY A 60 -6.55 -17.30 -7.09
N CYS A 61 -5.47 -16.61 -6.77
CA CYS A 61 -5.46 -15.16 -6.63
C CYS A 61 -5.06 -14.47 -7.93
N PRO A 62 -5.52 -13.22 -8.16
CA PRO A 62 -4.92 -12.39 -9.21
C PRO A 62 -3.43 -12.15 -8.91
N PRO A 63 -2.58 -12.00 -9.93
CA PRO A 63 -1.19 -11.66 -9.69
C PRO A 63 -1.06 -10.32 -8.96
N LEU A 64 -0.26 -10.29 -7.89
CA LEU A 64 -0.10 -9.08 -7.10
C LEU A 64 0.49 -7.94 -7.93
N ALA A 65 1.42 -8.24 -8.83
CA ALA A 65 2.02 -7.22 -9.70
C ALA A 65 0.96 -6.50 -10.56
N GLU A 66 -0.07 -7.22 -11.00
CA GLU A 66 -1.18 -6.61 -11.74
C GLU A 66 -2.00 -5.67 -10.87
N LEU A 67 -2.29 -6.08 -9.64
CA LEU A 67 -3.04 -5.26 -8.69
C LEU A 67 -2.26 -3.98 -8.33
N VAL A 68 -0.95 -4.09 -8.16
CA VAL A 68 -0.09 -2.92 -7.90
C VAL A 68 -0.16 -1.93 -9.05
N LYS A 69 -0.10 -2.42 -10.30
CA LYS A 69 -0.22 -1.55 -11.48
C LYS A 69 -1.59 -0.88 -11.57
N ARG A 70 -2.65 -1.62 -11.30
CA ARG A 70 -4.01 -1.06 -11.30
C ARG A 70 -4.17 -0.01 -10.22
N TYR A 71 -3.60 -0.26 -9.05
CA TYR A 71 -3.63 0.68 -7.94
C TYR A 71 -2.97 2.01 -8.32
N GLU A 72 -1.77 1.94 -8.90
CA GLU A 72 -1.06 3.14 -9.37
C GLU A 72 -1.85 3.85 -10.46
N ALA A 73 -2.34 3.12 -11.45
CA ALA A 73 -3.09 3.69 -12.57
C ALA A 73 -4.36 4.42 -12.11
N ALA A 74 -4.97 3.96 -11.02
CA ALA A 74 -6.17 4.58 -10.45
C ALA A 74 -5.84 5.74 -9.49
N GLY A 75 -4.58 6.10 -9.34
CA GLY A 75 -4.15 7.20 -8.50
C GLY A 75 -3.86 6.83 -7.05
N GLY A 76 -3.83 5.54 -6.73
CA GLY A 76 -3.51 5.08 -5.38
C GLY A 76 -2.07 5.41 -4.98
N ARG A 77 -1.86 5.66 -3.70
CA ARG A 77 -0.56 6.06 -3.18
C ARG A 77 -0.11 5.15 -2.05
N PHE A 78 1.21 5.03 -1.92
CA PHE A 78 1.83 4.34 -0.79
C PHE A 78 2.56 5.33 0.10
N LEU A 79 2.34 5.25 1.40
CA LEU A 79 3.15 5.92 2.40
C LEU A 79 3.90 4.85 3.16
N VAL A 80 5.22 4.91 3.14
CA VAL A 80 6.09 3.84 3.64
C VAL A 80 6.76 4.29 4.93
N CYS A 81 6.56 3.54 6.01
CA CYS A 81 7.13 3.87 7.32
C CYS A 81 8.66 3.88 7.26
N PRO A 82 9.30 5.04 7.52
CA PRO A 82 10.77 5.13 7.45
C PRO A 82 11.47 4.26 8.46
N ILE A 83 10.92 4.12 9.67
CA ILE A 83 11.51 3.30 10.73
C ILE A 83 11.58 1.84 10.28
N CYS A 84 10.47 1.31 9.78
CA CYS A 84 10.42 -0.08 9.31
C CYS A 84 11.30 -0.29 8.07
N PHE A 85 11.36 0.69 7.21
CA PHE A 85 12.15 0.65 5.97
C PHE A 85 13.65 0.63 6.29
N THR A 86 14.09 1.55 7.15
CA THR A 86 15.50 1.66 7.55
C THR A 86 15.95 0.46 8.38
N ALA A 87 15.08 -0.04 9.27
CA ALA A 87 15.41 -1.22 10.08
C ALA A 87 15.68 -2.46 9.22
N ARG A 88 15.16 -2.49 8.00
CA ARG A 88 15.37 -3.58 7.04
C ARG A 88 16.47 -3.29 6.03
N HIS A 89 17.20 -2.21 6.21
CA HIS A 89 18.33 -1.81 5.35
C HIS A 89 17.96 -1.70 3.88
N LEU A 90 16.74 -1.20 3.61
CA LEU A 90 16.27 -1.03 2.25
C LEU A 90 16.70 0.33 1.69
N ALA A 91 16.92 0.39 0.37
CA ALA A 91 17.35 1.60 -0.31
C ALA A 91 16.16 2.31 -0.96
N ASP A 92 16.05 3.61 -0.75
CA ASP A 92 14.90 4.39 -1.23
C ASP A 92 14.90 4.64 -2.74
N ASP A 93 16.03 4.41 -3.42
CA ASP A 93 16.10 4.50 -4.87
C ASP A 93 15.33 3.38 -5.58
N GLY A 94 14.92 2.34 -4.85
CA GLY A 94 14.10 1.25 -5.38
C GLY A 94 12.60 1.44 -5.21
N LEU A 95 12.14 2.56 -4.64
CA LEU A 95 10.70 2.79 -4.43
C LEU A 95 9.98 3.01 -5.76
N VAL A 96 8.76 2.48 -5.84
CA VAL A 96 7.89 2.74 -7.00
C VAL A 96 7.46 4.21 -7.03
N ALA A 97 7.01 4.67 -8.20
CA ALA A 97 6.77 6.10 -8.45
C ALA A 97 5.68 6.70 -7.54
N ASN A 98 4.68 5.89 -7.14
CA ASN A 98 3.58 6.36 -6.29
C ASN A 98 3.83 6.14 -4.80
N ALA A 99 5.06 5.85 -4.40
CA ALA A 99 5.44 5.64 -3.01
C ALA A 99 6.30 6.80 -2.49
N ALA A 100 6.11 7.12 -1.22
CA ALA A 100 6.93 8.11 -0.51
C ALA A 100 7.20 7.60 0.90
N LEU A 101 8.40 7.88 1.41
CA LEU A 101 8.71 7.62 2.82
C LEU A 101 8.00 8.65 3.69
N GLY A 102 7.31 8.21 4.71
CA GLY A 102 6.64 9.07 5.67
C GLY A 102 6.00 8.24 6.76
N GLY A 103 6.08 8.74 7.97
CA GLY A 103 5.52 8.07 9.14
C GLY A 103 4.08 8.49 9.43
N THR A 104 3.74 8.41 10.72
CA THR A 104 2.36 8.67 11.15
C THR A 104 1.96 10.14 11.02
N VAL A 105 2.91 11.08 11.15
CA VAL A 105 2.57 12.50 11.02
C VAL A 105 2.09 12.81 9.61
N PRO A 106 2.82 12.49 8.53
CA PRO A 106 2.28 12.67 7.18
C PRO A 106 0.97 11.91 6.93
N MET A 107 0.80 10.73 7.55
CA MET A 107 -0.46 9.99 7.44
C MET A 107 -1.62 10.79 8.01
N TRP A 108 -1.46 11.34 9.21
CA TRP A 108 -2.51 12.14 9.84
C TRP A 108 -2.77 13.44 9.06
N GLU A 109 -1.72 14.06 8.50
CA GLU A 109 -1.88 15.23 7.64
C GLU A 109 -2.70 14.90 6.40
N TRP A 110 -2.43 13.74 5.79
CA TRP A 110 -3.18 13.28 4.62
C TRP A 110 -4.67 13.04 4.97
N ILE A 111 -4.93 12.45 6.14
CA ILE A 111 -6.29 12.22 6.63
C ILE A 111 -7.01 13.55 6.85
N GLY A 112 -6.33 14.53 7.46
CA GLY A 112 -6.93 15.82 7.75
C GLY A 112 -8.05 15.72 8.76
N ASP A 113 -9.06 16.58 8.61
CA ASP A 113 -10.19 16.68 9.55
C ASP A 113 -11.47 16.00 9.04
N GLU A 114 -11.43 15.44 7.84
CA GLU A 114 -12.59 14.80 7.25
C GLU A 114 -12.67 13.31 7.64
N PRO A 115 -13.85 12.72 7.69
CA PRO A 115 -13.99 11.29 7.92
C PRO A 115 -13.32 10.49 6.81
N VAL A 116 -12.67 9.40 7.20
CA VAL A 116 -11.96 8.50 6.28
C VAL A 116 -12.37 7.06 6.60
N THR A 117 -12.58 6.26 5.57
CA THR A 117 -12.83 4.83 5.74
C THR A 117 -11.49 4.11 5.87
N THR A 118 -11.35 3.25 6.88
CA THR A 118 -10.09 2.56 7.16
C THR A 118 -10.27 1.05 7.19
N PHE A 119 -9.26 0.36 6.65
CA PHE A 119 -9.10 -1.09 6.75
C PHE A 119 -7.68 -1.39 7.22
N SER A 120 -7.51 -2.50 7.93
CA SER A 120 -6.20 -2.92 8.44
C SER A 120 -5.96 -4.41 8.21
N TYR A 121 -4.76 -4.72 7.76
CA TYR A 121 -4.36 -6.10 7.47
C TYR A 121 -2.99 -6.44 7.99
#